data_9ed7994357e6af92cfccf8fd7e145889
#
_entry.id   9ed7994357e6af92cfccf8fd7e145889
#
_cell.length_a   1.000
_cell.length_b   1.000
_cell.length_c   1.000
_cell.angle_alpha   90.00
_cell.angle_beta   90.00
_cell.angle_gamma   90.00
#
_symmetry.space_group_name_H-M   'P 1'
#
loop_
_entity.id
_entity.type
_entity.pdbx_description
1 polymer ?
#
loop_
_entity_poly.entity_id
_entity_poly.type
_entity_poly.pdbx_seq_one_letter_code
_entity_poly.pdbx_strand_id
1 'polypeptide(L)'
;SENNKSFHVVLKRLPRENGQIFKTFQSEGPWKAYVIKRYNGDGITLSVTSDKTELKDDPEYGKAIYGKTGSEIDFSVDFSGSSTENRYAIIRVEYHNYPCQHLIFIRQGDKPDDLVTGGVKWYAKNMKTSTDLASTPLDEGSLFKFGNWNQPIDALSNKNPFEPWINVTPEDFKVYPEDGFTNAGTGVKMEWTTI
;
A
#
# COMPACT_ATOMS: atom_id res chain seq x y z
N SER A 1 -6.80 -22.50 13.67
CA SER A 1 -7.66 -21.44 13.15
C SER A 1 -7.02 -20.83 11.92
N GLU A 2 -7.79 -20.40 10.95
CA GLU A 2 -7.28 -19.81 9.69
C GLU A 2 -6.50 -18.51 9.91
N ASN A 3 -6.63 -17.89 11.06
CA ASN A 3 -6.01 -16.59 11.37
C ASN A 3 -4.52 -16.66 11.72
N ASN A 4 -3.93 -17.86 11.80
CA ASN A 4 -2.52 -18.03 12.18
C ASN A 4 -1.66 -18.63 11.06
N LYS A 5 -2.08 -18.52 9.82
CA LYS A 5 -1.28 -18.99 8.67
C LYS A 5 -0.25 -17.96 8.30
N SER A 6 1.00 -18.41 8.15
CA SER A 6 2.03 -17.62 7.49
C SER A 6 1.66 -17.36 6.03
N PHE A 7 2.14 -16.28 5.48
CA PHE A 7 1.98 -15.97 4.08
C PHE A 7 3.27 -15.38 3.48
N HIS A 8 3.39 -15.55 2.19
CA HIS A 8 4.55 -15.15 1.41
C HIS A 8 4.41 -13.73 0.92
N VAL A 9 5.45 -12.94 1.10
CA VAL A 9 5.59 -11.60 0.53
C VAL A 9 6.69 -11.64 -0.52
N VAL A 10 6.32 -11.30 -1.75
CA VAL A 10 7.27 -11.16 -2.87
C VAL A 10 7.04 -9.79 -3.49
N LEU A 11 8.05 -8.94 -3.48
CA LEU A 11 7.95 -7.66 -4.16
C LEU A 11 7.98 -7.86 -5.67
N LYS A 12 7.01 -7.26 -6.34
CA LYS A 12 6.83 -7.32 -7.79
C LYS A 12 6.65 -5.90 -8.33
N ARG A 13 6.97 -5.71 -9.59
CA ARG A 13 6.70 -4.47 -10.29
C ARG A 13 5.92 -4.73 -11.57
N LEU A 14 5.12 -3.77 -11.98
CA LEU A 14 4.52 -3.76 -13.30
C LEU A 14 5.63 -3.54 -14.34
N PRO A 15 5.65 -4.31 -15.41
CA PRO A 15 6.53 -4.00 -16.53
C PRO A 15 6.14 -2.65 -17.15
N ARG A 16 7.13 -1.95 -17.67
CA ARG A 16 6.91 -0.64 -18.35
C ARG A 16 6.14 -0.76 -19.67
N GLU A 17 6.02 -1.96 -20.21
CA GLU A 17 5.36 -2.25 -21.47
C GLU A 17 3.98 -2.88 -21.22
N ASN A 18 3.07 -2.69 -22.17
CA ASN A 18 1.69 -3.18 -22.15
C ASN A 18 1.63 -4.70 -21.97
N GLY A 19 1.59 -5.14 -20.79
CA GLY A 19 1.48 -6.55 -20.47
C GLY A 19 1.65 -6.73 -18.98
N GLN A 20 0.80 -6.75 -18.37
CA GLN A 20 0.06 -6.81 -17.16
C GLN A 20 0.39 -7.88 -16.16
N ILE A 21 1.48 -8.59 -16.30
CA ILE A 21 1.93 -9.57 -15.34
C ILE A 21 2.93 -8.88 -14.42
N PHE A 22 2.58 -8.79 -13.15
CA PHE A 22 3.52 -8.41 -12.11
C PHE A 22 4.71 -9.37 -12.15
N LYS A 23 5.89 -8.82 -12.40
CA LYS A 23 7.14 -9.60 -12.40
C LYS A 23 7.90 -9.33 -11.12
N THR A 24 8.44 -10.38 -10.51
CA THR A 24 9.45 -10.25 -9.48
C THR A 24 10.64 -9.47 -10.03
N PHE A 25 11.30 -8.73 -9.19
CA PHE A 25 12.54 -8.07 -9.57
C PHE A 25 13.64 -8.39 -8.56
N GLN A 26 14.85 -8.43 -9.05
CA GLN A 26 16.02 -8.62 -8.21
C GLN A 26 16.50 -7.27 -7.69
N SER A 27 16.96 -7.25 -6.46
CA SER A 27 17.58 -6.07 -5.89
C SER A 27 18.97 -5.86 -6.50
N GLU A 28 19.25 -4.69 -7.02
CA GLU A 28 20.57 -4.34 -7.61
C GLU A 28 21.68 -4.20 -6.56
N GLY A 29 21.32 -4.15 -5.29
CA GLY A 29 22.20 -4.16 -4.14
C GLY A 29 21.61 -5.02 -3.03
N PRO A 30 22.27 -5.11 -1.87
CA PRO A 30 21.69 -5.79 -0.73
C PRO A 30 20.37 -5.13 -0.33
N TRP A 31 19.53 -5.92 0.31
CA TRP A 31 18.26 -5.48 0.85
C TRP A 31 18.02 -6.04 2.25
N LYS A 32 17.13 -5.42 3.00
CA LYS A 32 16.66 -5.93 4.28
C LYS A 32 15.17 -5.69 4.48
N ALA A 33 14.55 -6.57 5.27
CA ALA A 33 13.15 -6.44 5.69
C ALA A 33 13.07 -6.65 7.20
N TYR A 34 12.33 -5.79 7.89
CA TYR A 34 12.17 -5.83 9.33
C TYR A 34 10.87 -5.18 9.78
N VAL A 35 10.42 -5.54 10.97
CA VAL A 35 9.18 -4.98 11.55
C VAL A 35 9.53 -3.71 12.33
N ILE A 36 9.04 -2.57 11.86
CA ILE A 36 9.28 -1.27 12.51
C ILE A 36 8.26 -0.95 13.60
N LYS A 37 7.09 -1.56 13.53
CA LYS A 37 6.03 -1.32 14.52
C LYS A 37 5.13 -2.52 14.67
N ARG A 38 4.76 -2.81 15.91
CA ARG A 38 3.79 -3.84 16.28
C ARG A 38 2.74 -3.25 17.21
N TYR A 39 1.54 -3.76 17.10
CA TYR A 39 0.43 -3.45 17.99
C TYR A 39 -0.22 -4.75 18.46
N ASN A 40 -0.59 -4.80 19.73
CA ASN A 40 -1.25 -5.94 20.36
C ASN A 40 -0.40 -7.21 20.34
N GLY A 41 0.89 -7.07 20.68
CA GLY A 41 1.80 -8.19 20.92
C GLY A 41 2.80 -8.49 19.80
N ASP A 42 3.73 -9.38 20.13
CA ASP A 42 4.90 -9.71 19.31
C ASP A 42 4.68 -10.88 18.35
N GLY A 43 3.43 -11.30 18.16
CA GLY A 43 3.08 -12.48 17.38
C GLY A 43 3.25 -12.37 15.87
N ILE A 44 3.74 -11.24 15.35
CA ILE A 44 4.03 -11.07 13.93
C ILE A 44 5.54 -11.00 13.76
N THR A 45 6.10 -12.01 13.10
CA THR A 45 7.53 -12.16 12.86
C THR A 45 7.83 -12.44 11.39
N LEU A 46 9.09 -12.32 11.01
CA LEU A 46 9.54 -12.61 9.66
C LEU A 46 10.40 -13.87 9.65
N SER A 47 10.33 -14.64 8.58
CA SER A 47 11.20 -15.79 8.35
C SER A 47 11.70 -15.85 6.90
N VAL A 48 12.85 -16.48 6.74
CA VAL A 48 13.50 -16.65 5.44
C VAL A 48 12.80 -17.73 4.61
N THR A 49 12.83 -17.56 3.30
CA THR A 49 12.20 -18.46 2.34
C THR A 49 13.20 -19.09 1.38
N SER A 50 14.43 -18.60 1.36
CA SER A 50 15.49 -19.10 0.49
C SER A 50 16.86 -19.04 1.16
N ASP A 51 17.80 -19.78 0.61
CA ASP A 51 19.22 -19.80 1.00
C ASP A 51 19.99 -18.53 0.61
N LYS A 52 19.36 -17.66 -0.17
CA LYS A 52 19.92 -16.35 -0.57
C LYS A 52 19.66 -15.24 0.44
N THR A 53 18.92 -15.56 1.47
CA THR A 53 18.52 -14.65 2.54
C THR A 53 18.90 -15.23 3.90
N GLU A 54 19.08 -14.38 4.88
CA GLU A 54 19.41 -14.78 6.24
C GLU A 54 18.68 -13.91 7.27
N LEU A 55 18.28 -14.51 8.37
CA LEU A 55 17.72 -13.80 9.51
C LEU A 55 18.83 -13.44 10.48
N LYS A 56 19.01 -12.15 10.73
CA LYS A 56 20.03 -11.61 11.64
C LYS A 56 19.43 -10.66 12.66
N ASP A 57 20.18 -10.40 13.72
CA ASP A 57 19.87 -9.29 14.62
C ASP A 57 20.25 -7.96 13.98
N ASP A 58 19.27 -7.08 13.87
CA ASP A 58 19.46 -5.69 13.50
C ASP A 58 19.58 -4.87 14.80
N PRO A 59 20.57 -3.97 14.94
CA PRO A 59 20.81 -3.22 16.18
C PRO A 59 19.64 -2.36 16.62
N GLU A 60 18.81 -1.89 15.69
CA GLU A 60 17.71 -0.96 15.95
C GLU A 60 16.36 -1.66 16.00
N TYR A 61 16.14 -2.65 15.14
CA TYR A 61 14.82 -3.22 14.90
C TYR A 61 14.65 -4.69 15.33
N GLY A 62 15.71 -5.28 15.93
CA GLY A 62 15.70 -6.68 16.34
C GLY A 62 15.92 -7.62 15.16
N LYS A 63 15.11 -8.67 15.02
CA LYS A 63 15.27 -9.62 13.92
C LYS A 63 14.90 -9.01 12.57
N ALA A 64 15.83 -9.04 11.64
CA ALA A 64 15.67 -8.59 10.26
C ALA A 64 16.13 -9.65 9.26
N ILE A 65 15.49 -9.69 8.10
CA ILE A 65 15.94 -10.53 6.98
C ILE A 65 16.86 -9.68 6.11
N TYR A 66 17.98 -10.26 5.75
CA TYR A 66 18.97 -9.68 4.83
C TYR A 66 19.07 -10.52 3.58
N GLY A 67 18.96 -9.86 2.44
CA GLY A 67 19.16 -10.47 1.13
C GLY A 67 20.37 -9.88 0.42
N LYS A 68 21.04 -10.73 -0.38
CA LYS A 68 22.23 -10.36 -1.16
C LYS A 68 21.85 -9.63 -2.44
N THR A 69 22.81 -8.92 -3.00
CA THR A 69 22.72 -8.36 -4.35
C THR A 69 22.28 -9.40 -5.36
N GLY A 70 21.35 -9.07 -6.22
CA GLY A 70 20.82 -9.97 -7.24
C GLY A 70 19.79 -10.97 -6.73
N SER A 71 19.45 -10.94 -5.43
CA SER A 71 18.35 -11.76 -4.91
C SER A 71 16.98 -11.08 -5.09
N GLU A 72 15.95 -11.90 -5.20
CA GLU A 72 14.57 -11.43 -5.10
C GLU A 72 14.28 -10.98 -3.67
N ILE A 73 13.35 -10.04 -3.52
CA ILE A 73 12.86 -9.61 -2.22
C ILE A 73 11.67 -10.49 -1.87
N ASP A 74 11.95 -11.52 -1.10
CA ASP A 74 11.05 -12.63 -0.80
C ASP A 74 11.25 -13.10 0.64
N PHE A 75 10.17 -13.14 1.43
CA PHE A 75 10.18 -13.57 2.82
C PHE A 75 8.78 -14.01 3.27
N SER A 76 8.71 -14.74 4.38
CA SER A 76 7.44 -15.08 5.03
C SER A 76 7.13 -14.12 6.16
N VAL A 77 5.85 -13.84 6.32
CA VAL A 77 5.28 -13.23 7.53
C VAL A 77 4.58 -14.33 8.31
N ASP A 78 5.02 -14.51 9.54
CA ASP A 78 4.51 -15.57 10.40
C ASP A 78 3.70 -15.00 11.56
N PHE A 79 2.60 -15.66 11.88
CA PHE A 79 1.77 -15.33 13.02
C PHE A 79 1.93 -16.41 14.10
N SER A 80 2.27 -16.03 15.32
CA SER A 80 2.35 -16.92 16.45
C SER A 80 1.26 -16.66 17.48
N GLY A 81 0.84 -17.70 18.16
CA GLY A 81 -0.19 -17.65 19.18
C GLY A 81 -1.60 -17.35 18.63
N SER A 82 -2.60 -17.55 19.47
CA SER A 82 -3.96 -17.07 19.18
C SER A 82 -4.12 -15.66 19.74
N SER A 83 -4.70 -14.77 18.98
CA SER A 83 -5.11 -13.46 19.47
C SER A 83 -6.61 -13.34 19.31
N THR A 84 -7.28 -12.96 20.38
CA THR A 84 -8.70 -12.55 20.36
C THR A 84 -8.83 -11.09 19.93
N GLU A 85 -7.71 -10.38 19.88
CA GLU A 85 -7.64 -8.97 19.50
C GLU A 85 -6.99 -8.80 18.13
N ASN A 86 -7.35 -7.74 17.45
CA ASN A 86 -6.71 -7.36 16.21
C ASN A 86 -5.25 -7.00 16.45
N ARG A 87 -4.36 -7.56 15.64
CA ARG A 87 -2.93 -7.27 15.64
C ARG A 87 -2.51 -6.59 14.34
N TYR A 88 -1.56 -5.69 14.47
CA TYR A 88 -1.03 -4.94 13.34
C TYR A 88 0.49 -4.95 13.39
N ALA A 89 1.10 -4.93 12.21
CA ALA A 89 2.52 -4.66 12.08
C ALA A 89 2.78 -3.81 10.84
N ILE A 90 3.85 -3.05 10.89
CA ILE A 90 4.38 -2.35 9.74
C ILE A 90 5.76 -2.94 9.47
N ILE A 91 5.93 -3.49 8.28
CA ILE A 91 7.20 -4.01 7.79
C ILE A 91 7.81 -2.98 6.87
N ARG A 92 9.07 -2.65 7.09
CA ARG A 92 9.86 -1.86 6.14
C ARG A 92 10.75 -2.81 5.35
N VAL A 93 10.77 -2.59 4.04
CA VAL A 93 11.71 -3.25 3.12
C VAL A 93 12.57 -2.16 2.50
N GLU A 94 13.87 -2.26 2.69
CA GLU A 94 14.87 -1.36 2.08
C GLU A 94 15.68 -2.16 1.06
N TYR A 95 15.88 -1.62 -0.15
CA TYR A 95 16.48 -2.37 -1.25
C TYR A 95 17.31 -1.48 -2.19
N HIS A 96 17.95 -2.07 -3.17
CA HIS A 96 18.92 -1.43 -4.06
C HIS A 96 20.06 -0.74 -3.30
N ASN A 97 20.63 -1.45 -2.33
CA ASN A 97 21.61 -0.90 -1.39
C ASN A 97 21.01 0.15 -0.43
N TYR A 98 19.72 -0.07 -0.05
CA TYR A 98 18.94 0.64 0.98
C TYR A 98 18.34 2.03 0.65
N PRO A 99 18.58 2.69 -0.51
CA PRO A 99 17.98 3.99 -0.76
C PRO A 99 16.49 3.91 -1.13
N CYS A 100 16.03 2.75 -1.58
CA CYS A 100 14.61 2.54 -1.91
C CYS A 100 13.91 1.81 -0.77
N GLN A 101 12.67 2.18 -0.49
CA GLN A 101 11.91 1.54 0.58
C GLN A 101 10.44 1.32 0.21
N HIS A 102 9.87 0.25 0.80
CA HIS A 102 8.44 0.00 0.86
C HIS A 102 7.99 -0.21 2.30
N LEU A 103 6.78 0.25 2.60
CA LEU A 103 6.09 -0.08 3.84
C LEU A 103 4.95 -1.05 3.52
N ILE A 104 4.93 -2.15 4.25
CA ILE A 104 3.89 -3.19 4.11
C ILE A 104 3.11 -3.22 5.41
N PHE A 105 1.82 -2.96 5.32
CA PHE A 105 0.92 -2.96 6.45
C PHE A 105 0.28 -4.33 6.59
N ILE A 106 0.56 -4.98 7.69
CA ILE A 106 0.06 -6.32 8.00
C ILE A 106 -1.00 -6.22 9.07
N ARG A 107 -2.06 -6.99 8.87
CA ARG A 107 -3.15 -7.09 9.85
C ARG A 107 -3.57 -8.54 10.03
N GLN A 108 -3.84 -8.90 11.27
CA GLN A 108 -4.52 -10.14 11.67
C GLN A 108 -5.75 -9.79 12.52
N GLY A 109 -6.87 -10.47 12.29
CA GLY A 109 -8.11 -10.27 13.03
C GLY A 109 -9.29 -9.92 12.11
N ASP A 110 -10.28 -9.23 12.66
CA ASP A 110 -11.53 -8.90 11.97
C ASP A 110 -11.31 -7.95 10.79
N LYS A 111 -12.23 -8.00 9.85
CA LYS A 111 -12.22 -7.03 8.74
C LYS A 111 -12.31 -5.61 9.29
N PRO A 112 -11.56 -4.66 8.71
CA PRO A 112 -11.72 -3.27 9.07
C PRO A 112 -13.12 -2.78 8.69
N ASP A 113 -13.75 -2.10 9.63
CA ASP A 113 -15.00 -1.39 9.41
C ASP A 113 -14.73 0.07 9.03
N ASP A 114 -15.76 0.73 8.52
CA ASP A 114 -15.69 2.16 8.28
C ASP A 114 -15.44 2.91 9.59
N LEU A 115 -14.53 3.87 9.56
CA LEU A 115 -14.22 4.70 10.72
C LEU A 115 -15.08 5.97 10.69
N VAL A 116 -15.74 6.25 11.78
CA VAL A 116 -16.42 7.55 11.98
C VAL A 116 -15.70 8.31 13.08
N THR A 117 -15.12 9.43 12.74
CA THR A 117 -14.43 10.30 13.70
C THR A 117 -14.65 11.77 13.34
N GLY A 118 -14.91 12.61 14.36
CA GLY A 118 -15.17 14.04 14.13
C GLY A 118 -16.36 14.34 13.22
N GLY A 119 -17.35 13.45 13.12
CA GLY A 119 -18.49 13.59 12.21
C GLY A 119 -18.18 13.22 10.75
N VAL A 120 -16.96 12.80 10.45
CA VAL A 120 -16.54 12.36 9.11
C VAL A 120 -16.47 10.84 9.06
N LYS A 121 -17.02 10.26 8.00
CA LYS A 121 -16.96 8.85 7.72
C LYS A 121 -15.80 8.54 6.77
N TRP A 122 -14.90 7.67 7.21
CA TRP A 122 -13.80 7.14 6.42
C TRP A 122 -14.10 5.70 6.04
N TYR A 123 -14.14 5.41 4.76
CA TYR A 123 -14.40 4.06 4.29
C TYR A 123 -13.17 3.17 4.49
N ALA A 124 -13.43 1.93 4.90
CA ALA A 124 -12.38 0.89 5.01
C ALA A 124 -11.92 0.34 3.65
N LYS A 125 -12.49 0.81 2.55
CA LYS A 125 -12.23 0.37 1.19
C LYS A 125 -11.92 1.55 0.28
N ASN A 126 -11.11 1.32 -0.72
CA ASN A 126 -10.82 2.31 -1.74
C ASN A 126 -12.05 2.59 -2.62
N MET A 127 -12.11 3.76 -3.19
CA MET A 127 -13.17 4.12 -4.15
C MET A 127 -12.91 3.47 -5.50
N LYS A 128 -13.97 2.97 -6.13
CA LYS A 128 -13.95 2.41 -7.48
C LYS A 128 -14.56 3.37 -8.50
N THR A 129 -15.66 3.99 -8.12
CA THR A 129 -16.29 5.08 -8.88
C THR A 129 -16.61 6.22 -7.92
N SER A 130 -17.23 7.29 -8.39
CA SER A 130 -17.72 8.38 -7.52
C SER A 130 -18.75 7.93 -6.47
N THR A 131 -19.38 6.78 -6.68
CA THR A 131 -20.46 6.25 -5.83
C THR A 131 -20.14 4.87 -5.24
N ASP A 132 -19.24 4.11 -5.85
CA ASP A 132 -18.98 2.72 -5.49
C ASP A 132 -17.60 2.53 -4.84
N LEU A 133 -17.56 1.65 -3.87
CA LEU A 133 -16.33 1.22 -3.23
C LEU A 133 -15.81 -0.08 -3.87
N ALA A 134 -14.52 -0.33 -3.73
CA ALA A 134 -13.90 -1.60 -4.06
C ALA A 134 -14.55 -2.76 -3.27
N SER A 135 -14.47 -3.98 -3.79
CA SER A 135 -15.14 -5.14 -3.19
C SER A 135 -14.55 -5.49 -1.84
N THR A 136 -13.23 -5.34 -1.70
CA THR A 136 -12.51 -5.66 -0.47
C THR A 136 -11.57 -4.51 -0.07
N PRO A 137 -11.11 -4.44 1.19
CA PRO A 137 -10.10 -3.48 1.63
C PRO A 137 -8.74 -3.64 0.96
N LEU A 138 -8.50 -4.77 0.31
CA LEU A 138 -7.23 -5.08 -0.37
C LEU A 138 -7.24 -4.70 -1.86
N ASP A 139 -8.41 -4.35 -2.40
CA ASP A 139 -8.53 -3.92 -3.78
C ASP A 139 -8.01 -2.48 -3.91
N GLU A 140 -7.22 -2.22 -4.94
CA GLU A 140 -6.61 -0.90 -5.16
C GLU A 140 -7.63 0.20 -5.47
N GLY A 141 -8.81 -0.18 -5.98
CA GLY A 141 -9.83 0.77 -6.40
C GLY A 141 -9.46 1.44 -7.72
N SER A 142 -9.70 2.73 -7.82
CA SER A 142 -9.43 3.52 -9.00
C SER A 142 -8.63 4.78 -8.67
N LEU A 143 -7.94 5.29 -9.67
CA LEU A 143 -7.28 6.58 -9.62
C LEU A 143 -8.24 7.67 -10.11
N PHE A 144 -8.20 8.81 -9.49
CA PHE A 144 -9.02 9.97 -9.87
C PHE A 144 -8.13 11.18 -10.11
N LYS A 145 -8.48 11.99 -11.08
CA LYS A 145 -7.90 13.34 -11.17
C LYS A 145 -8.40 14.17 -9.97
N PHE A 146 -7.53 14.99 -9.43
CA PHE A 146 -7.90 15.91 -8.35
C PHE A 146 -9.13 16.74 -8.75
N GLY A 147 -10.16 16.70 -7.90
CA GLY A 147 -11.45 17.38 -8.14
C GLY A 147 -12.37 16.76 -9.20
N ASN A 148 -11.95 15.76 -9.95
CA ASN A 148 -12.79 15.08 -10.93
C ASN A 148 -13.05 13.62 -10.52
N TRP A 149 -14.21 13.39 -9.93
CA TRP A 149 -14.67 12.08 -9.47
C TRP A 149 -15.39 11.25 -10.54
N ASN A 150 -15.69 11.86 -11.68
CA ASN A 150 -16.54 11.26 -12.71
C ASN A 150 -15.77 10.43 -13.74
N GLN A 151 -14.44 10.48 -13.69
CA GLN A 151 -13.58 9.76 -14.63
C GLN A 151 -12.57 8.88 -13.87
N PRO A 152 -13.03 7.77 -13.26
CA PRO A 152 -12.13 6.83 -12.63
C PRO A 152 -11.26 6.11 -13.66
N ILE A 153 -10.01 5.87 -13.29
CA ILE A 153 -9.07 5.05 -14.05
C ILE A 153 -8.75 3.85 -13.18
N ASP A 154 -9.00 2.65 -13.68
CA ASP A 154 -8.66 1.43 -12.97
C ASP A 154 -7.15 1.43 -12.64
N ALA A 155 -6.82 1.28 -11.35
CA ALA A 155 -5.44 1.27 -10.88
C ALA A 155 -4.60 0.12 -11.47
N LEU A 156 -5.28 -0.97 -11.87
CA LEU A 156 -4.67 -2.13 -12.55
C LEU A 156 -4.80 -2.06 -14.08
N SER A 157 -5.29 -0.94 -14.61
CA SER A 157 -5.46 -0.77 -16.05
C SER A 157 -4.14 -0.91 -16.79
N ASN A 158 -4.21 -1.60 -17.94
CA ASN A 158 -3.10 -1.77 -18.87
C ASN A 158 -2.73 -0.52 -19.66
N LYS A 159 -3.57 0.47 -19.58
CA LYS A 159 -3.30 1.76 -20.21
C LYS A 159 -2.23 2.47 -19.38
N ASN A 160 -1.38 3.22 -20.05
CA ASN A 160 -0.45 4.10 -19.37
C ASN A 160 -1.25 4.95 -18.35
N PRO A 161 -1.08 4.75 -17.03
CA PRO A 161 -1.87 5.46 -16.04
C PRO A 161 -1.62 6.97 -16.08
N PHE A 162 -0.58 7.40 -16.80
CA PHE A 162 -0.20 8.80 -16.96
C PHE A 162 -0.75 9.45 -18.25
N GLU A 163 -1.33 8.68 -19.18
CA GLU A 163 -1.95 9.28 -20.38
C GLU A 163 -2.93 10.41 -20.06
N PRO A 164 -3.85 10.27 -19.08
CA PRO A 164 -4.72 11.37 -18.70
C PRO A 164 -3.98 12.57 -18.09
N TRP A 165 -2.78 12.35 -17.56
CA TRP A 165 -1.96 13.43 -16.98
C TRP A 165 -1.15 14.18 -18.04
N ILE A 166 -0.74 13.50 -19.10
CA ILE A 166 -0.01 14.11 -20.22
C ILE A 166 -0.89 15.08 -20.99
N ASN A 167 -2.19 14.79 -21.05
CA ASN A 167 -3.17 15.56 -21.79
C ASN A 167 -4.00 16.50 -20.88
N VAL A 168 -3.46 16.94 -19.76
CA VAL A 168 -4.11 17.97 -18.94
C VAL A 168 -4.11 19.27 -19.70
N THR A 169 -5.28 19.70 -20.15
CA THR A 169 -5.48 20.96 -20.85
C THR A 169 -6.05 22.02 -19.90
N PRO A 170 -5.96 23.31 -20.23
CA PRO A 170 -6.65 24.35 -19.44
C PRO A 170 -8.15 24.09 -19.25
N GLU A 171 -8.78 23.38 -20.19
CA GLU A 171 -10.20 23.02 -20.10
C GLU A 171 -10.46 21.98 -19.00
N ASP A 172 -9.50 21.13 -18.73
CA ASP A 172 -9.61 20.17 -17.62
C ASP A 172 -9.68 20.88 -16.26
N PHE A 173 -9.15 22.07 -16.13
CA PHE A 173 -9.22 22.87 -14.91
C PHE A 173 -10.51 23.67 -14.79
N LYS A 174 -11.26 23.86 -15.88
CA LYS A 174 -12.56 24.53 -15.84
C LYS A 174 -13.66 23.70 -15.20
N VAL A 175 -13.42 22.42 -14.97
CA VAL A 175 -14.32 21.54 -14.20
C VAL A 175 -14.28 21.88 -12.72
N TYR A 176 -13.25 22.60 -12.29
CA TYR A 176 -13.13 23.08 -10.91
C TYR A 176 -13.72 24.47 -10.79
N PRO A 177 -14.40 24.78 -9.70
CA PRO A 177 -14.76 26.16 -9.40
C PRO A 177 -13.52 27.03 -9.48
N GLU A 178 -13.59 28.17 -10.18
CA GLU A 178 -12.45 29.09 -10.32
C GLU A 178 -11.89 29.55 -8.99
N ASP A 179 -12.72 29.55 -7.96
CA ASP A 179 -12.46 30.03 -6.61
C ASP A 179 -12.26 28.91 -5.57
N GLY A 180 -12.03 27.69 -6.01
CA GLY A 180 -11.78 26.54 -5.14
C GLY A 180 -12.78 25.41 -5.27
N PHE A 181 -12.78 24.49 -4.34
CA PHE A 181 -13.73 23.37 -4.29
C PHE A 181 -14.40 23.27 -2.92
N THR A 182 -15.59 22.72 -2.91
CA THR A 182 -16.31 22.46 -1.66
C THR A 182 -15.92 21.08 -1.14
N ASN A 183 -15.42 21.04 0.09
CA ASN A 183 -15.17 19.79 0.76
C ASN A 183 -16.49 19.03 0.97
N ALA A 184 -16.63 17.87 0.36
CA ALA A 184 -17.85 17.08 0.39
C ALA A 184 -18.26 16.59 1.78
N GLY A 185 -17.30 16.46 2.70
CA GLY A 185 -17.55 16.03 4.08
C GLY A 185 -18.01 17.15 5.00
N THR A 186 -17.55 18.37 4.79
CA THR A 186 -17.83 19.51 5.67
C THR A 186 -18.72 20.58 5.05
N GLY A 187 -18.91 20.56 3.73
CA GLY A 187 -19.59 21.62 2.99
C GLY A 187 -18.82 22.94 2.94
N VAL A 188 -17.60 22.96 3.46
CA VAL A 188 -16.76 24.16 3.49
C VAL A 188 -16.07 24.33 2.14
N LYS A 189 -16.22 25.52 1.56
CA LYS A 189 -15.49 25.90 0.35
C LYS A 189 -14.01 26.12 0.67
N MET A 190 -13.15 25.51 -0.10
CA MET A 190 -11.70 25.66 0.01
C MET A 190 -11.18 26.41 -1.20
N GLU A 191 -10.51 27.52 -0.96
CA GLU A 191 -9.84 28.28 -2.01
C GLU A 191 -8.52 27.63 -2.40
N TRP A 192 -8.13 27.74 -3.67
CA TRP A 192 -6.87 27.17 -4.16
C TRP A 192 -5.61 27.70 -3.47
N THR A 193 -5.70 28.90 -2.94
CA THR A 193 -4.62 29.56 -2.18
C THR A 193 -4.39 29.00 -0.78
N THR A 194 -5.31 28.16 -0.30
CA THR A 194 -5.26 27.55 1.04
C THR A 194 -4.93 26.06 1.03
N ILE A 195 -4.59 25.51 -0.13
CA ILE A 195 -4.24 24.10 -0.34
C ILE A 195 -2.72 23.92 -0.27
#